data_2872597744d7a335d945626768f5855e
#
_entry.id   2872597744d7a335d945626768f5855e
#
_cell.length_a   1.000
_cell.length_b   1.000
_cell.length_c   1.000
_cell.angle_alpha   90.00
_cell.angle_beta   90.00
_cell.angle_gamma   90.00
#
_symmetry.space_group_name_H-M   'P 1'
#
loop_
_entity.id
_entity.type
_entity.pdbx_description
1 polymer ?
#
loop_
_entity_poly.entity_id
_entity_poly.type
_entity_poly.pdbx_seq_one_letter_code
_entity_poly.pdbx_strand_id
1 'polypeptide(L)'
;MFDYIEGVVAGRAPARLVLDVGGVGYDLVVPLSSRFPASGRARAFAHLAVREDAHTLYGFDDRETRDLFRLLLTVKGVGPAVALALLSGLPRVPLIEAVAAGDAATLTRIRGIGNRTAQQILLDLKDKAAEIRGAAHAPGTVGAAGPGPAKDPAIEDAVAALVSIGYADKEARASVERASKKVDRHDLEKLVRTALTG
;
A
#
# COMPACT_ATOMS: atom_id res chain seq x y z
N MET A 1 -10.18 -5.13 10.88
CA MET A 1 -9.72 -5.22 9.48
C MET A 1 -8.34 -5.87 9.50
N PHE A 2 -8.02 -6.73 8.54
CA PHE A 2 -6.73 -7.43 8.51
C PHE A 2 -5.65 -6.57 7.85
N ASP A 3 -4.46 -6.47 8.45
CA ASP A 3 -3.29 -5.88 7.80
C ASP A 3 -2.52 -6.94 7.02
N TYR A 4 -2.26 -8.07 7.68
CA TYR A 4 -1.68 -9.27 7.08
C TYR A 4 -2.25 -10.53 7.75
N ILE A 5 -2.04 -11.66 7.09
CA ILE A 5 -2.29 -13.00 7.62
C ILE A 5 -0.98 -13.78 7.49
N GLU A 6 -0.52 -14.37 8.59
CA GLU A 6 0.67 -15.21 8.62
C GLU A 6 0.31 -16.60 9.10
N GLY A 7 0.66 -17.61 8.32
CA GLY A 7 0.34 -18.99 8.61
C GLY A 7 1.18 -19.96 7.80
N VAL A 8 0.80 -21.23 7.87
CA VAL A 8 1.40 -22.29 7.04
C VAL A 8 0.62 -22.39 5.74
N VAL A 9 1.31 -22.50 4.62
CA VAL A 9 0.68 -22.71 3.31
C VAL A 9 0.01 -24.09 3.29
N ALA A 10 -1.32 -24.10 3.36
CA ALA A 10 -2.16 -25.29 3.29
C ALA A 10 -2.57 -25.64 1.85
N GLY A 11 -2.57 -24.65 0.96
CA GLY A 11 -2.88 -24.86 -0.44
C GLY A 11 -2.41 -23.69 -1.31
N ARG A 12 -1.98 -24.00 -2.53
CA ARG A 12 -1.61 -23.01 -3.54
C ARG A 12 -2.09 -23.45 -4.93
N ALA A 13 -2.76 -22.54 -5.62
CA ALA A 13 -3.15 -22.69 -7.02
C ALA A 13 -2.93 -21.34 -7.73
N PRO A 14 -3.01 -21.29 -9.07
CA PRO A 14 -2.99 -20.02 -9.78
C PRO A 14 -4.04 -19.06 -9.19
N ALA A 15 -3.62 -17.85 -8.87
CA ALA A 15 -4.44 -16.79 -8.25
C ALA A 15 -5.10 -17.15 -6.90
N ARG A 16 -4.64 -18.20 -6.20
CA ARG A 16 -5.19 -18.62 -4.91
C ARG A 16 -4.10 -19.07 -3.95
N LEU A 17 -4.21 -18.63 -2.69
CA LEU A 17 -3.36 -19.04 -1.58
C LEU A 17 -4.25 -19.38 -0.37
N VAL A 18 -4.04 -20.53 0.24
CA VAL A 18 -4.68 -20.89 1.50
C VAL A 18 -3.62 -20.91 2.60
N LEU A 19 -3.83 -20.12 3.65
CA LEU A 19 -2.98 -20.08 4.85
C LEU A 19 -3.73 -20.70 6.02
N ASP A 20 -3.15 -21.72 6.63
CA ASP A 20 -3.61 -22.25 7.90
C ASP A 20 -3.04 -21.42 9.06
N VAL A 21 -3.93 -20.87 9.85
CA VAL A 21 -3.60 -20.11 11.06
C VAL A 21 -4.33 -20.74 12.23
N GLY A 22 -3.65 -21.63 12.94
CA GLY A 22 -4.20 -22.29 14.13
C GLY A 22 -5.44 -23.16 13.85
N GLY A 23 -5.47 -23.84 12.70
CA GLY A 23 -6.58 -24.70 12.29
C GLY A 23 -7.69 -23.99 11.51
N VAL A 24 -7.52 -22.68 11.24
CA VAL A 24 -8.44 -21.92 10.38
C VAL A 24 -7.75 -21.66 9.03
N GLY A 25 -8.34 -22.17 7.94
CA GLY A 25 -7.85 -21.95 6.58
C GLY A 25 -8.37 -20.64 5.99
N TYR A 26 -7.49 -19.65 5.84
CA TYR A 26 -7.80 -18.40 5.16
C TYR A 26 -7.57 -18.55 3.67
N ASP A 27 -8.62 -18.39 2.87
CA ASP A 27 -8.57 -18.49 1.41
C ASP A 27 -8.40 -17.09 0.80
N LEU A 28 -7.25 -16.85 0.18
CA LEU A 28 -6.88 -15.55 -0.38
C LEU A 28 -6.80 -15.63 -1.91
N VAL A 29 -7.41 -14.66 -2.56
CA VAL A 29 -7.20 -14.39 -4.00
C VAL A 29 -5.92 -13.57 -4.14
N VAL A 30 -4.98 -14.05 -4.96
CA VAL A 30 -3.66 -13.42 -5.10
C VAL A 30 -3.36 -13.11 -6.57
N PRO A 31 -2.54 -12.08 -6.88
CA PRO A 31 -2.06 -11.86 -8.25
C PRO A 31 -1.28 -13.06 -8.77
N LEU A 32 -1.36 -13.33 -10.08
CA LEU A 32 -0.57 -14.41 -10.71
C LEU A 32 0.94 -14.17 -10.60
N SER A 33 1.35 -12.91 -10.47
CA SER A 33 2.74 -12.48 -10.29
C SER A 33 3.29 -12.71 -8.87
N SER A 34 2.44 -13.11 -7.91
CA SER A 34 2.83 -13.28 -6.49
C SER A 34 3.85 -14.39 -6.29
N ARG A 35 4.81 -14.16 -5.40
CA ARG A 35 5.95 -15.04 -5.11
C ARG A 35 5.81 -15.80 -3.79
N PHE A 36 4.62 -16.26 -3.47
CA PHE A 36 4.42 -17.09 -2.28
C PHE A 36 5.13 -18.45 -2.41
N PRO A 37 5.68 -19.01 -1.33
CA PRO A 37 6.25 -20.34 -1.34
C PRO A 37 5.17 -21.41 -1.60
N ALA A 38 5.57 -22.57 -2.09
CA ALA A 38 4.66 -23.70 -2.31
C ALA A 38 4.23 -24.38 -1.00
N SER A 39 5.06 -24.29 0.06
CA SER A 39 4.84 -24.86 1.38
C SER A 39 5.61 -24.07 2.44
N GLY A 40 5.34 -24.36 3.73
CA GLY A 40 5.98 -23.69 4.85
C GLY A 40 5.25 -22.42 5.28
N ARG A 41 5.89 -21.58 6.08
CA ARG A 41 5.28 -20.32 6.58
C ARG A 41 5.30 -19.25 5.51
N ALA A 42 4.20 -18.53 5.39
CA ALA A 42 4.09 -17.36 4.54
C ALA A 42 3.30 -16.27 5.23
N ARG A 43 3.60 -15.02 4.89
CA ARG A 43 2.83 -13.85 5.27
C ARG A 43 2.22 -13.24 4.00
N ALA A 44 0.92 -13.01 4.01
CA ALA A 44 0.19 -12.33 2.97
C ALA A 44 -0.38 -11.01 3.52
N PHE A 45 0.00 -9.87 2.93
CA PHE A 45 -0.63 -8.60 3.23
C PHE A 45 -2.04 -8.59 2.66
N ALA A 46 -3.03 -8.27 3.51
CA ALA A 46 -4.42 -8.57 3.23
C ALA A 46 -5.24 -7.32 2.88
N HIS A 47 -6.20 -7.50 1.97
CA HIS A 47 -7.31 -6.59 1.74
C HIS A 47 -8.61 -7.37 1.74
N LEU A 48 -9.53 -7.03 2.64
CA LEU A 48 -10.87 -7.61 2.71
C LEU A 48 -11.84 -6.72 1.91
N ALA A 49 -12.42 -7.26 0.85
CA ALA A 49 -13.54 -6.64 0.16
C ALA A 49 -14.84 -7.25 0.68
N VAL A 50 -15.68 -6.40 1.26
CA VAL A 50 -17.00 -6.77 1.78
C VAL A 50 -18.05 -6.27 0.80
N ARG A 51 -18.92 -7.16 0.35
CA ARG A 51 -20.11 -6.88 -0.44
C ARG A 51 -21.32 -7.53 0.22
N GLU A 52 -22.51 -7.17 -0.21
CA GLU A 52 -23.75 -7.73 0.35
C GLU A 52 -23.83 -9.26 0.21
N ASP A 53 -23.28 -9.80 -0.88
CA ASP A 53 -23.35 -11.21 -1.26
C ASP A 53 -22.05 -11.98 -1.04
N ALA A 54 -20.92 -11.31 -0.76
CA ALA A 54 -19.63 -11.97 -0.65
C ALA A 54 -18.60 -11.20 0.18
N HIS A 55 -17.81 -11.95 0.93
CA HIS A 55 -16.57 -11.47 1.55
C HIS A 55 -15.39 -12.09 0.82
N THR A 56 -14.58 -11.28 0.17
CA THR A 56 -13.41 -11.75 -0.57
C THR A 56 -12.13 -11.22 0.07
N LEU A 57 -11.23 -12.13 0.40
CA LEU A 57 -9.93 -11.79 0.96
C LEU A 57 -8.88 -11.83 -0.16
N TYR A 58 -8.21 -10.70 -0.38
CA TYR A 58 -7.10 -10.56 -1.31
C TYR A 58 -5.78 -10.59 -0.56
N GLY A 59 -4.76 -11.26 -1.13
CA GLY A 59 -3.43 -11.39 -0.52
C GLY A 59 -2.32 -10.95 -1.45
N PHE A 60 -1.31 -10.31 -0.87
CA PHE A 60 -0.14 -9.78 -1.60
C PHE A 60 1.14 -10.17 -0.85
N ASP A 61 2.21 -10.44 -1.57
CA ASP A 61 3.50 -10.85 -1.01
C ASP A 61 4.29 -9.69 -0.39
N ASP A 62 3.94 -8.44 -0.75
CA ASP A 62 4.48 -7.24 -0.11
C ASP A 62 3.38 -6.20 0.18
N ARG A 63 3.67 -5.30 1.13
CA ARG A 63 2.76 -4.24 1.59
C ARG A 63 2.49 -3.23 0.48
N GLU A 64 3.50 -2.88 -0.26
CA GLU A 64 3.45 -1.87 -1.32
C GLU A 64 2.54 -2.32 -2.47
N THR A 65 2.59 -3.60 -2.85
CA THR A 65 1.68 -4.17 -3.85
C THR A 65 0.24 -4.17 -3.37
N ARG A 66 -0.02 -4.47 -2.09
CA ARG A 66 -1.35 -4.33 -1.49
C ARG A 66 -1.84 -2.88 -1.51
N ASP A 67 -0.97 -1.93 -1.16
CA ASP A 67 -1.35 -0.51 -1.11
C ASP A 67 -1.60 0.03 -2.53
N LEU A 68 -0.83 -0.41 -3.53
CA LEU A 68 -1.11 -0.12 -4.93
C LEU A 68 -2.45 -0.73 -5.38
N PHE A 69 -2.77 -1.96 -4.95
CA PHE A 69 -4.10 -2.55 -5.20
C PHE A 69 -5.23 -1.68 -4.62
N ARG A 70 -5.10 -1.25 -3.37
CA ARG A 70 -6.06 -0.35 -2.72
C ARG A 70 -6.19 0.98 -3.47
N LEU A 71 -5.09 1.52 -3.94
CA LEU A 71 -5.08 2.75 -4.73
C LEU A 71 -5.79 2.57 -6.07
N LEU A 72 -5.55 1.44 -6.77
CA LEU A 72 -6.27 1.11 -8.01
C LEU A 72 -7.79 1.05 -7.81
N LEU A 73 -8.26 0.56 -6.66
CA LEU A 73 -9.68 0.51 -6.32
C LEU A 73 -10.33 1.90 -6.17
N THR A 74 -9.55 2.96 -5.98
CA THR A 74 -10.07 4.33 -5.93
C THR A 74 -10.35 4.92 -7.31
N VAL A 75 -9.84 4.27 -8.37
CA VAL A 75 -10.01 4.72 -9.76
C VAL A 75 -11.40 4.36 -10.25
N LYS A 76 -12.11 5.33 -10.84
CA LYS A 76 -13.45 5.10 -11.37
C LYS A 76 -13.46 4.00 -12.44
N GLY A 77 -14.28 2.98 -12.23
CA GLY A 77 -14.42 1.85 -13.16
C GLY A 77 -13.36 0.74 -12.97
N VAL A 78 -12.49 0.86 -11.96
CA VAL A 78 -11.53 -0.19 -11.59
C VAL A 78 -12.03 -0.92 -10.35
N GLY A 79 -12.56 -2.12 -10.54
CA GLY A 79 -12.92 -3.02 -9.44
C GLY A 79 -11.78 -3.98 -9.10
N PRO A 80 -11.98 -4.83 -8.06
CA PRO A 80 -10.96 -5.78 -7.62
C PRO A 80 -10.44 -6.71 -8.72
N ALA A 81 -11.32 -7.20 -9.60
CA ALA A 81 -10.91 -8.08 -10.71
C ALA A 81 -9.98 -7.37 -11.70
N VAL A 82 -10.27 -6.09 -12.02
CA VAL A 82 -9.45 -5.28 -12.93
C VAL A 82 -8.10 -4.93 -12.26
N ALA A 83 -8.12 -4.53 -11.00
CA ALA A 83 -6.90 -4.24 -10.24
C ALA A 83 -5.99 -5.49 -10.10
N LEU A 84 -6.59 -6.66 -9.86
CA LEU A 84 -5.87 -7.92 -9.78
C LEU A 84 -5.28 -8.33 -11.14
N ALA A 85 -6.02 -8.13 -12.24
CA ALA A 85 -5.53 -8.39 -13.60
C ALA A 85 -4.35 -7.48 -13.95
N LEU A 86 -4.40 -6.19 -13.59
CA LEU A 86 -3.29 -5.25 -13.75
C LEU A 86 -2.04 -5.75 -13.03
N LEU A 87 -2.13 -6.06 -11.74
CA LEU A 87 -1.00 -6.52 -10.93
C LEU A 87 -0.48 -7.91 -11.34
N SER A 88 -1.35 -8.74 -11.96
CA SER A 88 -0.94 -10.05 -12.51
C SER A 88 -0.16 -9.93 -13.82
N GLY A 89 -0.54 -8.98 -14.67
CA GLY A 89 0.09 -8.77 -15.97
C GLY A 89 1.25 -7.78 -15.94
N LEU A 90 1.20 -6.79 -15.04
CA LEU A 90 2.24 -5.78 -14.79
C LEU A 90 2.55 -5.77 -13.29
N PRO A 91 3.67 -6.36 -12.86
CA PRO A 91 4.15 -6.21 -11.48
C PRO A 91 4.30 -4.75 -11.09
N ARG A 92 4.32 -4.48 -9.78
CA ARG A 92 4.26 -3.14 -9.19
C ARG A 92 5.13 -2.10 -9.88
N VAL A 93 6.42 -2.39 -10.05
CA VAL A 93 7.37 -1.39 -10.61
C VAL A 93 7.05 -1.04 -12.07
N PRO A 94 6.91 -2.00 -13.02
CA PRO A 94 6.48 -1.71 -14.38
C PRO A 94 5.12 -0.98 -14.47
N LEU A 95 4.18 -1.29 -13.58
CA LEU A 95 2.88 -0.62 -13.56
C LEU A 95 3.02 0.86 -13.17
N ILE A 96 3.80 1.16 -12.14
CA ILE A 96 4.07 2.54 -11.70
C ILE A 96 4.81 3.32 -12.81
N GLU A 97 5.77 2.69 -13.47
CA GLU A 97 6.51 3.31 -14.59
C GLU A 97 5.58 3.61 -15.77
N ALA A 98 4.71 2.69 -16.15
CA ALA A 98 3.72 2.91 -17.21
C ALA A 98 2.76 4.06 -16.88
N VAL A 99 2.31 4.15 -15.63
CA VAL A 99 1.46 5.25 -15.15
C VAL A 99 2.22 6.58 -15.19
N ALA A 100 3.45 6.62 -14.69
CA ALA A 100 4.28 7.83 -14.69
C ALA A 100 4.63 8.32 -16.11
N ALA A 101 4.82 7.39 -17.05
CA ALA A 101 5.09 7.69 -18.47
C ALA A 101 3.81 8.06 -19.25
N GLY A 102 2.60 7.84 -18.69
CA GLY A 102 1.35 8.03 -19.42
C GLY A 102 1.13 6.97 -20.50
N ASP A 103 1.73 5.78 -20.36
CA ASP A 103 1.71 4.71 -21.37
C ASP A 103 0.40 3.90 -21.31
N ALA A 104 -0.63 4.41 -21.98
CA ALA A 104 -1.91 3.73 -22.13
C ALA A 104 -1.78 2.41 -22.92
N ALA A 105 -0.83 2.34 -23.87
CA ALA A 105 -0.67 1.17 -24.72
C ALA A 105 -0.22 -0.06 -23.91
N THR A 106 0.67 0.12 -22.95
CA THR A 106 1.09 -0.95 -22.03
C THR A 106 -0.06 -1.42 -21.14
N LEU A 107 -0.90 -0.51 -20.63
CA LEU A 107 -2.05 -0.87 -19.80
C LEU A 107 -3.11 -1.63 -20.60
N THR A 108 -3.37 -1.25 -21.85
CA THR A 108 -4.39 -1.90 -22.70
C THR A 108 -4.01 -3.31 -23.17
N ARG A 109 -2.75 -3.72 -23.04
CA ARG A 109 -2.34 -5.11 -23.28
C ARG A 109 -2.89 -6.08 -22.23
N ILE A 110 -3.29 -5.57 -21.07
CA ILE A 110 -3.85 -6.39 -20.01
C ILE A 110 -5.31 -6.72 -20.34
N ARG A 111 -5.63 -8.01 -20.32
CA ARG A 111 -6.98 -8.49 -20.62
C ARG A 111 -8.01 -7.83 -19.69
N GLY A 112 -9.04 -7.25 -20.28
CA GLY A 112 -10.10 -6.55 -19.53
C GLY A 112 -9.84 -5.06 -19.31
N ILE A 113 -8.71 -4.50 -19.80
CA ILE A 113 -8.40 -3.08 -19.75
C ILE A 113 -8.60 -2.48 -21.15
N GLY A 114 -9.66 -1.70 -21.32
CA GLY A 114 -9.89 -0.93 -22.54
C GLY A 114 -9.23 0.45 -22.48
N ASN A 115 -9.17 1.14 -23.62
CA ASN A 115 -8.58 2.49 -23.72
C ASN A 115 -9.17 3.47 -22.69
N ARG A 116 -10.50 3.44 -22.47
CA ARG A 116 -11.17 4.32 -21.51
C ARG A 116 -10.68 4.06 -20.07
N THR A 117 -10.57 2.79 -19.68
CA THR A 117 -10.10 2.41 -18.34
C THR A 117 -8.62 2.74 -18.18
N ALA A 118 -7.79 2.50 -19.20
CA ALA A 118 -6.38 2.86 -19.19
C ALA A 118 -6.18 4.37 -19.01
N GLN A 119 -6.89 5.19 -19.78
CA GLN A 119 -6.84 6.65 -19.65
C GLN A 119 -7.31 7.14 -18.28
N GLN A 120 -8.36 6.53 -17.72
CA GLN A 120 -8.85 6.88 -16.38
C GLN A 120 -7.81 6.54 -15.31
N ILE A 121 -7.15 5.37 -15.41
CA ILE A 121 -6.07 4.99 -14.50
C ILE A 121 -4.92 6.01 -14.57
N LEU A 122 -4.51 6.37 -15.79
CA LEU A 122 -3.43 7.36 -15.98
C LEU A 122 -3.80 8.72 -15.40
N LEU A 123 -5.04 9.18 -15.60
CA LEU A 123 -5.51 10.46 -15.10
C LEU A 123 -5.54 10.49 -13.58
N ASP A 124 -6.16 9.47 -12.95
CA ASP A 124 -6.41 9.44 -11.50
C ASP A 124 -5.13 9.14 -10.70
N LEU A 125 -4.16 8.44 -11.30
CA LEU A 125 -2.95 8.01 -10.60
C LEU A 125 -1.68 8.79 -10.97
N LYS A 126 -1.71 9.67 -11.97
CA LYS A 126 -0.54 10.40 -12.44
C LYS A 126 0.18 11.16 -11.32
N ASP A 127 -0.57 11.90 -10.53
CA ASP A 127 -0.02 12.71 -9.44
C ASP A 127 0.47 11.83 -8.27
N LYS A 128 -0.26 10.75 -8.01
CA LYS A 128 0.07 9.76 -6.97
C LYS A 128 1.24 8.83 -7.35
N ALA A 129 1.49 8.63 -8.64
CA ALA A 129 2.59 7.81 -9.12
C ALA A 129 3.96 8.39 -8.72
N ALA A 130 4.09 9.70 -8.63
CA ALA A 130 5.32 10.35 -8.16
C ALA A 130 5.60 10.06 -6.67
N GLU A 131 4.56 10.08 -5.83
CA GLU A 131 4.65 9.74 -4.41
C GLU A 131 4.98 8.25 -4.20
N ILE A 132 4.34 7.36 -4.98
CA ILE A 132 4.57 5.92 -4.93
C ILE A 132 5.98 5.57 -5.41
N ARG A 133 6.53 6.27 -6.43
CA ARG A 133 7.93 6.10 -6.86
C ARG A 133 8.91 6.47 -5.76
N GLY A 134 8.65 7.53 -5.04
CA GLY A 134 9.45 7.92 -3.87
C GLY A 134 9.46 6.84 -2.78
N ALA A 135 8.31 6.26 -2.50
CA ALA A 135 8.16 5.14 -1.55
C ALA A 135 8.73 3.81 -2.08
N ALA A 136 8.67 3.56 -3.40
CA ALA A 136 9.15 2.32 -4.03
C ALA A 136 10.68 2.19 -4.07
N HIS A 137 11.41 3.29 -3.90
CA HIS A 137 12.88 3.32 -3.81
C HIS A 137 13.39 3.29 -2.35
N ALA A 138 12.51 3.24 -1.35
CA ALA A 138 12.90 2.91 0.00
C ALA A 138 13.01 1.37 0.08
N PRO A 139 14.22 0.79 0.11
CA PRO A 139 14.35 -0.65 0.37
C PRO A 139 13.75 -0.92 1.73
N GLY A 140 12.91 -1.95 1.81
CA GLY A 140 12.41 -2.48 3.08
C GLY A 140 13.55 -2.90 3.98
N THR A 141 14.14 -1.97 4.67
CA THR A 141 15.09 -2.19 5.75
C THR A 141 14.42 -1.72 7.03
N VAL A 142 14.11 -2.70 7.86
CA VAL A 142 14.31 -2.54 9.29
C VAL A 142 15.79 -2.15 9.45
N GLY A 143 16.08 -0.87 9.68
CA GLY A 143 17.40 -0.37 10.06
C GLY A 143 18.37 -0.08 8.91
N ALA A 144 18.52 1.19 8.57
CA ALA A 144 19.74 1.98 8.46
C ALA A 144 19.54 3.17 7.52
N ALA A 145 19.54 4.36 8.08
CA ALA A 145 19.53 5.64 7.38
C ALA A 145 20.83 5.85 6.60
N GLY A 146 20.71 6.21 5.32
CA GLY A 146 21.78 6.85 4.55
C GLY A 146 21.45 8.35 4.36
N PRO A 147 22.42 9.28 4.26
CA PRO A 147 22.24 10.69 4.54
C PRO A 147 21.66 11.48 3.36
N GLY A 148 20.37 11.74 3.41
CA GLY A 148 19.76 12.93 2.80
C GLY A 148 19.60 14.00 3.89
N PRO A 149 19.30 15.30 3.62
CA PRO A 149 19.18 16.30 4.66
C PRO A 149 18.18 15.82 5.69
N ALA A 150 18.68 15.60 6.91
CA ALA A 150 18.01 14.89 8.00
C ALA A 150 16.70 15.59 8.36
N LYS A 151 15.58 15.05 7.86
CA LYS A 151 14.30 15.24 8.50
C LYS A 151 14.34 14.40 9.78
N ASP A 152 14.17 15.06 10.91
CA ASP A 152 14.19 14.41 12.22
C ASP A 152 13.10 13.33 12.27
N PRO A 153 13.45 12.04 12.43
CA PRO A 153 12.47 10.94 12.39
C PRO A 153 11.32 11.15 13.39
N ALA A 154 11.62 11.70 14.55
CA ALA A 154 10.63 11.96 15.57
C ALA A 154 9.60 13.02 15.14
N ILE A 155 10.02 14.01 14.35
CA ILE A 155 9.11 15.02 13.77
C ILE A 155 8.18 14.37 12.73
N GLU A 156 8.70 13.53 11.83
CA GLU A 156 7.87 12.84 10.83
C GLU A 156 6.89 11.86 11.49
N ASP A 157 7.30 11.14 12.52
CA ASP A 157 6.44 10.26 13.31
C ASP A 157 5.32 11.04 14.03
N ALA A 158 5.63 12.21 14.59
CA ALA A 158 4.64 13.08 15.21
C ALA A 158 3.63 13.65 14.19
N VAL A 159 4.09 14.04 13.00
CA VAL A 159 3.22 14.47 11.90
C VAL A 159 2.31 13.34 11.47
N ALA A 160 2.84 12.13 11.27
CA ALA A 160 2.05 10.96 10.90
C ALA A 160 0.98 10.62 11.95
N ALA A 161 1.31 10.76 13.25
CA ALA A 161 0.35 10.58 14.33
C ALA A 161 -0.81 11.59 14.24
N LEU A 162 -0.53 12.89 14.03
CA LEU A 162 -1.58 13.91 13.88
C LEU A 162 -2.45 13.68 12.64
N VAL A 163 -1.84 13.30 11.52
CA VAL A 163 -2.58 12.98 10.29
C VAL A 163 -3.49 11.77 10.50
N SER A 164 -3.05 10.76 11.25
CA SER A 164 -3.85 9.56 11.53
C SER A 164 -5.11 9.84 12.36
N ILE A 165 -5.11 10.92 13.15
CA ILE A 165 -6.28 11.37 13.92
C ILE A 165 -7.10 12.46 13.20
N GLY A 166 -6.77 12.75 11.92
CA GLY A 166 -7.62 13.57 11.05
C GLY A 166 -7.15 15.00 10.77
N TYR A 167 -5.95 15.39 11.20
CA TYR A 167 -5.39 16.71 10.84
C TYR A 167 -4.91 16.71 9.37
N ALA A 168 -5.05 17.83 8.68
CA ALA A 168 -4.45 18.00 7.37
C ALA A 168 -2.91 18.02 7.47
N ASP A 169 -2.18 17.39 6.51
CA ASP A 169 -0.72 17.26 6.56
C ASP A 169 0.00 18.60 6.81
N LYS A 170 -0.41 19.65 6.11
CA LYS A 170 0.15 21.00 6.25
C LYS A 170 -0.04 21.57 7.67
N GLU A 171 -1.18 21.32 8.27
CA GLU A 171 -1.54 21.79 9.61
C GLU A 171 -0.81 20.98 10.68
N ALA A 172 -0.75 19.65 10.51
CA ALA A 172 0.01 18.76 11.36
C ALA A 172 1.51 19.15 11.41
N ARG A 173 2.13 19.39 10.24
CA ARG A 173 3.53 19.83 10.16
C ARG A 173 3.76 21.16 10.89
N ALA A 174 2.90 22.15 10.66
CA ALA A 174 3.03 23.44 11.34
C ALA A 174 2.86 23.33 12.87
N SER A 175 1.97 22.47 13.35
CA SER A 175 1.75 22.23 14.78
C SER A 175 2.92 21.50 15.42
N VAL A 176 3.45 20.45 14.78
CA VAL A 176 4.62 19.70 15.26
C VAL A 176 5.88 20.58 15.26
N GLU A 177 6.08 21.42 14.25
CA GLU A 177 7.21 22.35 14.20
C GLU A 177 7.16 23.39 15.31
N ARG A 178 5.98 23.90 15.66
CA ARG A 178 5.80 24.77 16.83
C ARG A 178 6.06 24.05 18.15
N ALA A 179 5.58 22.81 18.27
CA ALA A 179 5.78 22.00 19.46
C ALA A 179 7.25 21.62 19.65
N SER A 180 7.98 21.31 18.59
CA SER A 180 9.41 20.95 18.63
C SER A 180 10.34 22.05 19.14
N LYS A 181 9.86 23.29 19.19
CA LYS A 181 10.57 24.43 19.79
C LYS A 181 10.36 24.54 21.32
N LYS A 182 9.33 23.84 21.85
CA LYS A 182 8.92 23.94 23.27
C LYS A 182 9.27 22.67 24.07
N VAL A 183 9.42 21.53 23.41
CA VAL A 183 9.69 20.23 24.06
C VAL A 183 10.81 19.47 23.34
N ASP A 184 11.40 18.50 24.07
CA ASP A 184 12.44 17.64 23.50
C ASP A 184 11.87 16.88 22.29
N ARG A 185 12.57 16.98 21.15
CA ARG A 185 12.18 16.36 19.87
C ARG A 185 12.19 14.84 19.92
N HIS A 186 12.94 14.24 20.84
CA HIS A 186 13.04 12.79 20.99
C HIS A 186 11.91 12.19 21.86
N ASP A 187 11.12 13.02 22.54
CA ASP A 187 9.96 12.58 23.31
C ASP A 187 8.69 12.71 22.45
N LEU A 188 8.41 11.67 21.64
CA LEU A 188 7.29 11.62 20.70
C LEU A 188 5.95 11.91 21.39
N GLU A 189 5.74 11.37 22.61
CA GLU A 189 4.48 11.54 23.34
C GLU A 189 4.25 13.00 23.72
N LYS A 190 5.26 13.67 24.29
CA LYS A 190 5.18 15.09 24.63
C LYS A 190 5.07 15.97 23.41
N LEU A 191 5.76 15.61 22.32
CA LEU A 191 5.72 16.35 21.06
C LEU A 191 4.31 16.34 20.48
N VAL A 192 3.67 15.16 20.37
CA VAL A 192 2.30 15.01 19.89
C VAL A 192 1.31 15.71 20.81
N ARG A 193 1.42 15.53 22.13
CA ARG A 193 0.54 16.16 23.11
C ARG A 193 0.62 17.70 23.04
N THR A 194 1.83 18.25 22.91
CA THR A 194 2.04 19.71 22.81
C THR A 194 1.53 20.25 21.48
N ALA A 195 1.65 19.49 20.39
CA ALA A 195 1.14 19.88 19.09
C ALA A 195 -0.40 19.90 19.03
N LEU A 196 -1.07 19.08 19.86
CA LEU A 196 -2.53 19.04 19.99
C LEU A 196 -3.10 20.19 20.86
N THR A 197 -2.32 20.70 21.81
CA THR A 197 -2.79 21.68 22.80
C THR A 197 -2.38 23.12 22.50
N GLY A 198 -1.53 23.34 21.51
CA GLY A 198 -0.96 24.64 21.16
C GLY A 198 -1.16 25.10 19.78
#